data_94217302102496812f8276d8e458ee74
#
_entry.id   94217302102496812f8276d8e458ee74
#
_cell.length_a   1.000
_cell.length_b   1.000
_cell.length_c   1.000
_cell.angle_alpha   90.00
_cell.angle_beta   90.00
_cell.angle_gamma   90.00
#
_symmetry.space_group_name_H-M   'P 1'
#
loop_
_entity.id
_entity.type
_entity.pdbx_description
1 polymer ?
#
loop_
_entity_poly.entity_id
_entity_poly.type
_entity_poly.pdbx_seq_one_letter_code
_entity_poly.pdbx_strand_id
1 'polypeptide(L)'
;FRNYRNATAGRVLFPGCNFPSMFPKTNRKISDLCKAKGIGTVYDCCGKPIAELGLYRDEERIVNRICSELESRGIEEVITTCPNCYYFLKERIPQKVRSIYEVLPELVPEISVPEGIEIQIPCPDRIHREWYDGICRLLGYEPGVTAAEQCCGLGGMASAEEPALAKKFGEGLTSSGLRNTTFCASCAGQYARNGKEIRHVLSLLLGMDEAPATKTSYLNRVKTKYK
;
A
#
# COMPACT_ATOMS: atom_id res chain seq x y z
N PHE A 1 1.72 6.48 -15.32
CA PHE A 1 0.88 5.31 -14.99
C PHE A 1 -0.55 5.70 -14.56
N ARG A 2 -0.87 7.00 -14.57
CA ARG A 2 -2.20 7.51 -14.22
C ARG A 2 -3.27 6.91 -15.13
N ASN A 3 -4.34 6.37 -14.52
CA ASN A 3 -5.44 5.75 -15.23
C ASN A 3 -6.72 5.78 -14.38
N TYR A 4 -7.76 6.46 -14.89
CA TYR A 4 -9.10 6.56 -14.28
C TYR A 4 -10.20 5.94 -15.16
N ARG A 5 -9.83 5.16 -16.19
CA ARG A 5 -10.79 4.59 -17.18
C ARG A 5 -11.79 3.63 -16.54
N ASN A 6 -11.36 2.92 -15.50
CA ASN A 6 -12.19 1.94 -14.81
C ASN A 6 -12.78 2.49 -13.50
N ALA A 7 -12.88 3.82 -13.37
CA ALA A 7 -13.58 4.43 -12.26
C ALA A 7 -15.07 4.14 -12.35
N THR A 8 -15.69 3.84 -11.22
CA THR A 8 -17.14 3.73 -11.05
C THR A 8 -17.60 4.78 -10.05
N ALA A 9 -18.81 5.31 -10.23
CA ALA A 9 -19.39 6.25 -9.28
C ALA A 9 -19.52 5.61 -7.88
N GLY A 10 -19.49 6.44 -6.86
CA GLY A 10 -19.58 6.04 -5.46
C GLY A 10 -18.24 5.60 -4.89
N ARG A 11 -17.75 4.41 -5.25
CA ARG A 11 -16.57 3.79 -4.60
C ARG A 11 -15.50 3.38 -5.60
N VAL A 12 -14.22 3.64 -5.27
CA VAL A 12 -13.09 3.16 -6.07
C VAL A 12 -11.97 2.58 -5.23
N LEU A 13 -11.29 1.57 -5.78
CA LEU A 13 -10.00 1.09 -5.29
C LEU A 13 -8.88 1.98 -5.85
N PHE A 14 -8.06 2.55 -4.97
CA PHE A 14 -6.87 3.33 -5.27
C PHE A 14 -5.64 2.62 -4.70
N PRO A 15 -5.01 1.69 -5.45
CA PRO A 15 -3.87 0.91 -4.95
C PRO A 15 -2.60 1.74 -4.76
N GLY A 16 -2.59 2.99 -5.22
CA GLY A 16 -1.38 3.82 -5.29
C GLY A 16 -0.40 3.35 -6.37
N CYS A 17 0.86 3.72 -6.22
CA CYS A 17 1.88 3.47 -7.23
C CYS A 17 2.72 2.21 -6.96
N ASN A 18 3.03 1.90 -5.71
CA ASN A 18 3.95 0.82 -5.36
C ASN A 18 3.27 -0.54 -5.20
N PHE A 19 2.02 -0.59 -4.76
CA PHE A 19 1.34 -1.88 -4.59
C PHE A 19 1.21 -2.64 -5.92
N PRO A 20 0.66 -2.07 -7.01
CA PRO A 20 0.60 -2.76 -8.29
C PRO A 20 1.98 -3.04 -8.91
N SER A 21 3.02 -2.31 -8.48
CA SER A 21 4.39 -2.52 -8.93
C SER A 21 5.03 -3.74 -8.29
N MET A 22 4.86 -3.91 -6.98
CA MET A 22 5.51 -4.95 -6.18
C MET A 22 4.68 -6.23 -6.08
N PHE A 23 3.34 -6.11 -6.10
CA PHE A 23 2.40 -7.21 -5.94
C PHE A 23 1.36 -7.23 -7.05
N PRO A 24 1.79 -7.44 -8.34
CA PRO A 24 0.89 -7.34 -9.49
C PRO A 24 -0.21 -8.41 -9.53
N LYS A 25 0.05 -9.61 -8.98
CA LYS A 25 -0.94 -10.69 -8.92
C LYS A 25 -1.99 -10.40 -7.85
N THR A 26 -1.55 -10.00 -6.65
CA THR A 26 -2.44 -9.58 -5.56
C THR A 26 -3.26 -8.36 -5.95
N ASN A 27 -2.64 -7.38 -6.63
CA ASN A 27 -3.36 -6.21 -7.14
C ASN A 27 -4.44 -6.60 -8.15
N ARG A 28 -4.18 -7.57 -9.02
CA ARG A 28 -5.20 -8.06 -9.95
C ARG A 28 -6.35 -8.72 -9.20
N LYS A 29 -6.05 -9.65 -8.28
CA LYS A 29 -7.06 -10.35 -7.49
C LYS A 29 -7.97 -9.39 -6.73
N ILE A 30 -7.41 -8.40 -6.01
CA ILE A 30 -8.22 -7.44 -5.28
C ILE A 30 -9.02 -6.51 -6.22
N SER A 31 -8.47 -6.12 -7.36
CA SER A 31 -9.21 -5.34 -8.37
C SER A 31 -10.39 -6.12 -8.94
N ASP A 32 -10.22 -7.42 -9.21
CA ASP A 32 -11.29 -8.29 -9.71
C ASP A 32 -12.39 -8.48 -8.66
N LEU A 33 -12.03 -8.65 -7.38
CA LEU A 33 -12.97 -8.72 -6.26
C LEU A 33 -13.76 -7.41 -6.09
N CYS A 34 -13.09 -6.26 -6.17
CA CYS A 34 -13.73 -4.95 -6.15
C CYS A 34 -14.71 -4.80 -7.32
N LYS A 35 -14.28 -5.16 -8.54
CA LYS A 35 -15.12 -5.11 -9.74
C LYS A 35 -16.38 -5.95 -9.61
N ALA A 36 -16.30 -7.13 -9.01
CA ALA A 36 -17.46 -7.99 -8.75
C ALA A 36 -18.50 -7.35 -7.80
N LYS A 37 -18.08 -6.35 -7.03
CA LYS A 37 -18.93 -5.55 -6.12
C LYS A 37 -19.27 -4.16 -6.70
N GLY A 38 -19.02 -3.91 -7.98
CA GLY A 38 -19.27 -2.63 -8.63
C GLY A 38 -18.27 -1.52 -8.24
N ILE A 39 -17.14 -1.86 -7.63
CA ILE A 39 -16.10 -0.92 -7.22
C ILE A 39 -15.03 -0.88 -8.30
N GLY A 40 -14.87 0.28 -8.95
CA GLY A 40 -13.85 0.49 -9.98
C GLY A 40 -12.44 0.55 -9.40
N THR A 41 -11.43 0.47 -10.27
CA THR A 41 -10.03 0.62 -9.88
C THR A 41 -9.39 1.77 -10.63
N VAL A 42 -8.78 2.70 -9.89
CA VAL A 42 -8.04 3.85 -10.44
C VAL A 42 -6.57 3.79 -10.02
N TYR A 43 -5.69 4.23 -10.91
CA TYR A 43 -4.24 4.23 -10.65
C TYR A 43 -3.69 5.64 -10.73
N ASP A 44 -3.13 6.14 -9.63
CA ASP A 44 -2.40 7.40 -9.60
C ASP A 44 -1.38 7.40 -8.43
N CYS A 45 -0.58 8.46 -8.35
CA CYS A 45 0.27 8.75 -7.19
C CYS A 45 -0.47 9.72 -6.28
N CYS A 46 -0.53 9.42 -4.99
CA CYS A 46 -1.17 10.31 -4.01
C CYS A 46 -0.48 11.67 -3.85
N GLY A 47 0.79 11.80 -4.26
CA GLY A 47 1.56 13.04 -4.10
C GLY A 47 2.51 13.05 -2.89
N LYS A 48 2.33 12.17 -1.90
CA LYS A 48 3.15 12.16 -0.68
C LYS A 48 4.66 12.20 -0.93
N PRO A 49 5.26 11.43 -1.89
CA PRO A 49 6.70 11.52 -2.14
C PRO A 49 7.16 12.92 -2.61
N ILE A 50 6.29 13.67 -3.28
CA ILE A 50 6.56 15.04 -3.74
C ILE A 50 6.51 16.01 -2.57
N ALA A 51 5.53 15.84 -1.66
CA ALA A 51 5.44 16.59 -0.42
C ALA A 51 6.67 16.37 0.48
N GLU A 52 7.15 15.12 0.58
CA GLU A 52 8.36 14.76 1.35
C GLU A 52 9.64 15.42 0.82
N LEU A 53 9.65 15.83 -0.45
CA LEU A 53 10.73 16.61 -1.07
C LEU A 53 10.59 18.12 -0.85
N GLY A 54 9.56 18.59 -0.14
CA GLY A 54 9.26 20.01 0.06
C GLY A 54 8.71 20.72 -1.18
N LEU A 55 8.30 19.98 -2.22
CA LEU A 55 7.76 20.53 -3.47
C LEU A 55 6.24 20.77 -3.35
N TYR A 56 5.86 21.65 -2.42
CA TYR A 56 4.46 21.87 -2.02
C TYR A 56 3.54 22.33 -3.17
N ARG A 57 4.05 23.14 -4.10
CA ARG A 57 3.25 23.57 -5.29
C ARG A 57 2.92 22.41 -6.20
N ASP A 58 3.85 21.45 -6.36
CA ASP A 58 3.62 20.27 -7.19
C ASP A 58 2.73 19.26 -6.46
N GLU A 59 2.87 19.14 -5.13
CA GLU A 59 1.96 18.37 -4.28
C GLU A 59 0.52 18.88 -4.46
N GLU A 60 0.29 20.18 -4.26
CA GLU A 60 -1.04 20.82 -4.38
C GLU A 60 -1.64 20.57 -5.78
N ARG A 61 -0.84 20.72 -6.84
CA ARG A 61 -1.27 20.42 -8.21
C ARG A 61 -1.69 18.95 -8.37
N ILE A 62 -0.98 18.03 -7.74
CA ILE A 62 -1.32 16.59 -7.78
C ILE A 62 -2.63 16.34 -7.04
N VAL A 63 -2.79 16.88 -5.83
CA VAL A 63 -3.99 16.70 -5.00
C VAL A 63 -5.22 17.29 -5.69
N ASN A 64 -5.13 18.55 -6.19
CA ASN A 64 -6.22 19.20 -6.89
C ASN A 64 -6.66 18.41 -8.13
N ARG A 65 -5.72 17.84 -8.87
CA ARG A 65 -6.04 16.96 -10.00
C ARG A 65 -6.77 15.70 -9.53
N ILE A 66 -6.33 15.07 -8.45
CA ILE A 66 -7.01 13.88 -7.90
C ILE A 66 -8.44 14.24 -7.51
N CYS A 67 -8.65 15.33 -6.78
CA CYS A 67 -9.99 15.83 -6.43
C CYS A 67 -10.87 15.99 -7.66
N SER A 68 -10.40 16.70 -8.68
CA SER A 68 -11.15 16.91 -9.92
C SER A 68 -11.51 15.60 -10.64
N GLU A 69 -10.57 14.64 -10.69
CA GLU A 69 -10.81 13.33 -11.29
C GLU A 69 -11.86 12.51 -10.51
N LEU A 70 -11.84 12.59 -9.19
CA LEU A 70 -12.79 11.88 -8.32
C LEU A 70 -14.18 12.53 -8.40
N GLU A 71 -14.26 13.85 -8.27
CA GLU A 71 -15.50 14.62 -8.32
C GLU A 71 -16.22 14.48 -9.66
N SER A 72 -15.49 14.63 -10.78
CA SER A 72 -16.07 14.53 -12.14
C SER A 72 -16.68 13.16 -12.43
N ARG A 73 -16.37 12.13 -11.63
CA ARG A 73 -16.88 10.76 -11.75
C ARG A 73 -17.87 10.38 -10.66
N GLY A 74 -18.23 11.30 -9.79
CA GLY A 74 -19.16 11.04 -8.68
C GLY A 74 -18.60 10.03 -7.65
N ILE A 75 -17.28 10.07 -7.41
CA ILE A 75 -16.64 9.19 -6.44
C ILE A 75 -16.72 9.82 -5.07
N GLU A 76 -17.29 9.10 -4.11
CA GLU A 76 -17.49 9.51 -2.73
C GLU A 76 -16.55 8.82 -1.74
N GLU A 77 -16.10 7.60 -2.08
CA GLU A 77 -15.22 6.80 -1.21
C GLU A 77 -14.02 6.25 -1.98
N VAL A 78 -12.83 6.42 -1.41
CA VAL A 78 -11.55 5.93 -1.93
C VAL A 78 -10.99 4.84 -1.00
N ILE A 79 -10.87 3.62 -1.51
CA ILE A 79 -10.31 2.48 -0.78
C ILE A 79 -8.85 2.34 -1.16
N THR A 80 -7.93 2.35 -0.18
CA THR A 80 -6.49 2.29 -0.45
C THR A 80 -5.86 0.98 0.03
N THR A 81 -4.83 0.51 -0.69
CA THR A 81 -3.98 -0.62 -0.28
C THR A 81 -2.61 -0.16 0.26
N CYS A 82 -2.41 1.14 0.43
CA CYS A 82 -1.15 1.74 0.84
C CYS A 82 -1.35 2.68 2.03
N PRO A 83 -0.72 2.44 3.19
CA PRO A 83 -0.88 3.29 4.36
C PRO A 83 -0.37 4.72 4.12
N ASN A 84 0.66 4.90 3.27
CA ASN A 84 1.10 6.25 2.87
C ASN A 84 0.02 7.02 2.11
N CYS A 85 -0.69 6.34 1.19
CA CYS A 85 -1.81 6.98 0.49
C CYS A 85 -2.97 7.28 1.42
N TYR A 86 -3.29 6.35 2.32
CA TYR A 86 -4.38 6.49 3.29
C TYR A 86 -4.22 7.75 4.15
N TYR A 87 -3.14 7.83 4.95
CA TYR A 87 -2.92 8.96 5.85
C TYR A 87 -2.71 10.28 5.11
N PHE A 88 -2.10 10.26 3.93
CA PHE A 88 -1.88 11.45 3.14
C PHE A 88 -3.16 12.00 2.51
N LEU A 89 -3.98 11.14 1.89
CA LEU A 89 -5.21 11.56 1.22
C LEU A 89 -6.33 11.87 2.21
N LYS A 90 -6.42 11.16 3.34
CA LYS A 90 -7.45 11.36 4.38
C LYS A 90 -7.54 12.82 4.86
N GLU A 91 -6.42 13.54 4.84
CA GLU A 91 -6.34 14.94 5.26
C GLU A 91 -6.47 15.95 4.11
N ARG A 92 -6.47 15.50 2.84
CA ARG A 92 -6.30 16.38 1.68
C ARG A 92 -7.41 16.31 0.65
N ILE A 93 -8.25 15.30 0.69
CA ILE A 93 -9.36 15.17 -0.25
C ILE A 93 -10.70 15.11 0.49
N PRO A 94 -11.79 15.63 -0.11
CA PRO A 94 -13.11 15.62 0.54
C PRO A 94 -13.76 14.24 0.60
N GLN A 95 -13.34 13.31 -0.28
CA GLN A 95 -13.87 11.95 -0.32
C GLN A 95 -13.49 11.17 0.94
N LYS A 96 -14.36 10.28 1.37
CA LYS A 96 -14.05 9.34 2.45
C LYS A 96 -12.91 8.41 2.03
N VAL A 97 -11.84 8.34 2.83
CA VAL A 97 -10.72 7.43 2.57
C VAL A 97 -10.79 6.27 3.55
N ARG A 98 -10.80 5.04 3.02
CA ARG A 98 -10.81 3.81 3.80
C ARG A 98 -9.62 2.91 3.49
N SER A 99 -9.21 2.17 4.50
CA SER A 99 -8.25 1.08 4.36
C SER A 99 -8.89 -0.12 3.65
N ILE A 100 -8.12 -0.82 2.83
CA ILE A 100 -8.56 -2.09 2.24
C ILE A 100 -8.93 -3.13 3.32
N TYR A 101 -8.28 -3.08 4.49
CA TYR A 101 -8.54 -4.00 5.59
C TYR A 101 -9.89 -3.78 6.26
N GLU A 102 -10.44 -2.56 6.21
CA GLU A 102 -11.80 -2.28 6.66
C GLU A 102 -12.87 -2.81 5.70
N VAL A 103 -12.53 -2.90 4.42
CA VAL A 103 -13.47 -3.25 3.34
C VAL A 103 -13.34 -4.73 2.95
N LEU A 104 -12.24 -5.37 3.27
CA LEU A 104 -11.95 -6.75 2.87
C LEU A 104 -13.07 -7.75 3.20
N PRO A 105 -13.73 -7.71 4.38
CA PRO A 105 -14.86 -8.61 4.67
C PRO A 105 -16.08 -8.44 3.75
N GLU A 106 -16.24 -7.26 3.15
CA GLU A 106 -17.31 -7.00 2.17
C GLU A 106 -16.99 -7.64 0.80
N LEU A 107 -15.69 -7.83 0.51
CA LEU A 107 -15.18 -8.24 -0.80
C LEU A 107 -14.99 -9.74 -0.93
N VAL A 108 -14.65 -10.42 0.14
CA VAL A 108 -14.35 -11.86 0.15
C VAL A 108 -15.23 -12.59 1.14
N PRO A 109 -15.78 -13.77 0.77
CA PRO A 109 -16.60 -14.58 1.68
C PRO A 109 -15.78 -15.19 2.81
N GLU A 110 -14.51 -15.46 2.55
CA GLU A 110 -13.60 -16.08 3.50
C GLU A 110 -12.22 -15.44 3.39
N ILE A 111 -11.67 -15.05 4.52
CA ILE A 111 -10.33 -14.47 4.64
C ILE A 111 -9.38 -15.56 5.09
N SER A 112 -8.30 -15.76 4.34
CA SER A 112 -7.22 -16.66 4.76
C SER A 112 -6.48 -16.08 5.95
N VAL A 113 -6.44 -16.81 7.06
CA VAL A 113 -5.74 -16.37 8.28
C VAL A 113 -4.37 -17.06 8.32
N PRO A 114 -3.26 -16.33 8.03
CA PRO A 114 -1.93 -16.90 8.11
C PRO A 114 -1.49 -17.07 9.55
N GLU A 115 -0.85 -18.19 9.85
CA GLU A 115 -0.21 -18.46 11.14
C GLU A 115 1.30 -18.20 11.06
N GLY A 116 1.93 -18.01 12.21
CA GLY A 116 3.38 -17.90 12.31
C GLY A 116 3.95 -16.67 11.58
N ILE A 117 3.23 -15.57 11.59
CA ILE A 117 3.69 -14.29 11.02
C ILE A 117 4.09 -13.30 12.11
N GLU A 118 5.02 -12.43 11.76
CA GLU A 118 5.31 -11.20 12.48
C GLU A 118 5.18 -10.00 11.52
N ILE A 119 4.72 -8.87 12.04
CA ILE A 119 4.42 -7.68 11.21
C ILE A 119 5.42 -6.56 11.49
N GLN A 120 6.11 -6.12 10.43
CA GLN A 120 6.78 -4.83 10.44
C GLN A 120 5.74 -3.74 10.21
N ILE A 121 5.53 -2.89 11.21
CA ILE A 121 4.58 -1.76 11.13
C ILE A 121 5.23 -0.62 10.33
N PRO A 122 4.65 -0.22 9.19
CA PRO A 122 5.15 0.90 8.38
C PRO A 122 5.07 2.23 9.12
N CYS A 123 6.01 3.12 8.83
CA CYS A 123 6.12 4.42 9.52
C CYS A 123 4.82 5.25 9.57
N PRO A 124 3.94 5.30 8.56
CA PRO A 124 2.72 6.09 8.66
C PRO A 124 1.72 5.58 9.71
N ASP A 125 1.77 4.29 10.04
CA ASP A 125 0.81 3.64 10.95
C ASP A 125 1.33 3.48 12.40
N ARG A 126 2.58 3.85 12.65
CA ARG A 126 3.21 3.60 13.97
C ARG A 126 2.55 4.31 15.13
N ILE A 127 2.04 5.51 14.92
CA ILE A 127 1.43 6.32 15.97
C ILE A 127 -0.03 5.92 16.16
N HIS A 128 -0.79 5.86 15.07
CA HIS A 128 -2.25 5.66 15.13
C HIS A 128 -2.66 4.20 15.14
N ARG A 129 -1.85 3.30 14.57
CA ARG A 129 -2.06 1.84 14.47
C ARG A 129 -3.41 1.43 13.84
N GLU A 130 -4.10 2.34 13.16
CA GLU A 130 -5.42 2.09 12.57
C GLU A 130 -5.42 0.85 11.65
N TRP A 131 -4.37 0.71 10.84
CA TRP A 131 -4.23 -0.42 9.92
C TRP A 131 -3.81 -1.69 10.63
N TYR A 132 -2.84 -1.60 11.55
CA TYR A 132 -2.40 -2.76 12.33
C TYR A 132 -3.56 -3.34 13.14
N ASP A 133 -4.32 -2.50 13.85
CA ASP A 133 -5.47 -2.93 14.64
C ASP A 133 -6.60 -3.51 13.75
N GLY A 134 -6.77 -2.94 12.54
CA GLY A 134 -7.66 -3.48 11.52
C GLY A 134 -7.25 -4.88 11.07
N ILE A 135 -5.96 -5.10 10.87
CA ILE A 135 -5.39 -6.40 10.51
C ILE A 135 -5.56 -7.40 11.65
N CYS A 136 -5.28 -7.03 12.90
CA CYS A 136 -5.48 -7.89 14.08
C CYS A 136 -6.93 -8.37 14.18
N ARG A 137 -7.90 -7.48 13.93
CA ARG A 137 -9.32 -7.87 13.90
C ARG A 137 -9.64 -8.90 12.81
N LEU A 138 -9.03 -8.77 11.62
CA LEU A 138 -9.20 -9.73 10.53
C LEU A 138 -8.53 -11.08 10.82
N LEU A 139 -7.40 -11.06 11.49
CA LEU A 139 -6.66 -12.26 11.88
C LEU A 139 -7.33 -13.02 13.05
N GLY A 140 -8.05 -12.30 13.91
CA GLY A 140 -8.59 -12.85 15.16
C GLY A 140 -7.52 -13.05 16.25
N TYR A 141 -6.29 -12.58 16.01
CA TYR A 141 -5.18 -12.59 16.97
C TYR A 141 -4.24 -11.40 16.73
N GLU A 142 -3.38 -11.11 17.70
CA GLU A 142 -2.35 -10.09 17.61
C GLU A 142 -1.01 -10.73 17.20
N PRO A 143 -0.53 -10.56 15.96
CA PRO A 143 0.76 -11.08 15.54
C PRO A 143 1.91 -10.33 16.22
N GLY A 144 3.05 -10.99 16.36
CA GLY A 144 4.27 -10.35 16.83
C GLY A 144 4.64 -9.14 15.95
N VAL A 145 5.17 -8.10 16.59
CA VAL A 145 5.73 -6.96 15.85
C VAL A 145 7.22 -7.20 15.67
N THR A 146 7.66 -7.23 14.42
CA THR A 146 9.09 -7.35 14.12
C THR A 146 9.85 -6.19 14.74
N ALA A 147 10.90 -6.47 15.50
CA ALA A 147 11.84 -5.48 16.00
C ALA A 147 12.65 -4.90 14.81
N ALA A 148 11.96 -4.26 13.90
CA ALA A 148 12.59 -3.55 12.82
C ALA A 148 13.01 -2.17 13.34
N GLU A 149 14.16 -1.75 12.92
CA GLU A 149 14.60 -0.37 13.01
C GLU A 149 13.49 0.58 12.50
N GLN A 150 13.53 1.82 12.89
CA GLN A 150 12.44 2.78 12.74
C GLN A 150 11.93 3.02 11.31
N CYS A 151 12.65 2.59 10.28
CA CYS A 151 12.31 2.86 8.89
C CYS A 151 12.86 1.77 7.96
N CYS A 152 12.21 1.56 6.81
CA CYS A 152 12.76 0.72 5.74
C CYS A 152 13.85 1.43 4.90
N GLY A 153 14.09 2.71 5.12
CA GLY A 153 15.09 3.52 4.41
C GLY A 153 14.65 4.02 3.02
N LEU A 154 13.39 3.85 2.62
CA LEU A 154 12.96 4.26 1.26
C LEU A 154 12.33 5.64 1.19
N GLY A 155 11.75 6.17 2.29
CA GLY A 155 11.02 7.43 2.29
C GLY A 155 11.89 8.66 2.12
N GLY A 156 11.32 9.73 1.55
CA GLY A 156 12.01 11.00 1.32
C GLY A 156 13.21 10.87 0.39
N MET A 157 14.27 11.63 0.69
CA MET A 157 15.56 11.62 -0.03
C MET A 157 16.57 10.63 0.56
N ALA A 158 16.21 9.83 1.57
CA ALA A 158 17.17 9.03 2.33
C ALA A 158 18.06 8.14 1.45
N SER A 159 17.52 7.48 0.43
CA SER A 159 18.30 6.62 -0.46
C SER A 159 19.19 7.38 -1.44
N ALA A 160 18.93 8.66 -1.69
CA ALA A 160 19.74 9.52 -2.57
C ALA A 160 20.79 10.29 -1.79
N GLU A 161 20.41 10.90 -0.66
CA GLU A 161 21.29 11.77 0.13
C GLU A 161 22.13 10.98 1.15
N GLU A 162 21.55 9.91 1.72
CA GLU A 162 22.17 9.10 2.76
C GLU A 162 22.10 7.59 2.42
N PRO A 163 22.70 7.14 1.29
CA PRO A 163 22.53 5.77 0.80
C PRO A 163 23.05 4.71 1.78
N ALA A 164 24.10 4.99 2.53
CA ALA A 164 24.65 4.07 3.52
C ALA A 164 23.69 3.88 4.70
N LEU A 165 23.06 4.95 5.17
CA LEU A 165 22.05 4.90 6.25
C LEU A 165 20.78 4.22 5.77
N ALA A 166 20.30 4.55 4.56
CA ALA A 166 19.13 3.90 3.96
C ALA A 166 19.33 2.39 3.78
N LYS A 167 20.54 1.97 3.39
CA LYS A 167 20.92 0.56 3.31
C LYS A 167 20.86 -0.11 4.69
N LYS A 168 21.48 0.51 5.70
CA LYS A 168 21.47 0.01 7.09
C LYS A 168 20.04 -0.21 7.61
N PHE A 169 19.13 0.74 7.38
CA PHE A 169 17.72 0.57 7.71
C PHE A 169 17.07 -0.59 6.95
N GLY A 170 17.35 -0.72 5.65
CA GLY A 170 16.84 -1.82 4.84
C GLY A 170 17.37 -3.21 5.25
N GLU A 171 18.54 -3.26 5.89
CA GLU A 171 19.14 -4.48 6.45
C GLU A 171 18.63 -4.81 7.86
N GLY A 172 18.07 -3.82 8.57
CA GLY A 172 17.69 -3.90 9.97
C GLY A 172 16.46 -4.75 10.27
N LEU A 173 15.80 -5.32 9.25
CA LEU A 173 14.72 -6.28 9.48
C LEU A 173 15.27 -7.57 10.06
N THR A 174 14.91 -7.86 11.30
CA THR A 174 15.26 -9.12 11.99
C THR A 174 14.12 -10.12 11.86
N SER A 175 14.42 -11.40 12.05
CA SER A 175 13.42 -12.45 12.10
C SER A 175 13.55 -13.21 13.43
N SER A 176 12.42 -13.43 14.07
CA SER A 176 12.31 -14.29 15.26
C SER A 176 12.17 -15.79 14.93
N GLY A 177 12.29 -16.14 13.65
CA GLY A 177 11.97 -17.47 13.12
C GLY A 177 10.56 -17.53 12.52
N LEU A 178 9.76 -16.50 12.72
CA LEU A 178 8.44 -16.35 12.08
C LEU A 178 8.57 -15.71 10.69
N ARG A 179 7.50 -15.80 9.92
CA ARG A 179 7.44 -15.17 8.59
C ARG A 179 7.31 -13.66 8.70
N ASN A 180 8.29 -12.94 8.21
CA ASN A 180 8.24 -11.47 8.15
C ASN A 180 7.16 -10.99 7.17
N THR A 181 6.31 -10.08 7.63
CA THR A 181 5.28 -9.44 6.82
C THR A 181 5.25 -7.93 7.03
N THR A 182 4.65 -7.22 6.09
CA THR A 182 4.32 -5.80 6.20
C THR A 182 3.07 -5.49 5.40
N PHE A 183 2.40 -4.41 5.70
CA PHE A 183 1.27 -3.92 4.92
C PHE A 183 1.59 -2.67 4.07
N CYS A 184 2.88 -2.43 3.81
CA CYS A 184 3.36 -1.39 2.90
C CYS A 184 4.21 -2.00 1.79
N ALA A 185 3.75 -1.89 0.55
CA ALA A 185 4.47 -2.41 -0.61
C ALA A 185 5.84 -1.74 -0.83
N SER A 186 6.01 -0.49 -0.39
CA SER A 186 7.30 0.21 -0.42
C SER A 186 8.30 -0.43 0.53
N CYS A 187 7.88 -0.71 1.78
CA CYS A 187 8.71 -1.40 2.76
C CYS A 187 9.07 -2.81 2.28
N ALA A 188 8.07 -3.60 1.82
CA ALA A 188 8.30 -4.93 1.28
C ALA A 188 9.34 -4.92 0.14
N GLY A 189 9.19 -3.99 -0.81
CA GLY A 189 10.14 -3.86 -1.92
C GLY A 189 11.55 -3.47 -1.48
N GLN A 190 11.67 -2.61 -0.47
CA GLN A 190 12.96 -2.17 0.05
C GLN A 190 13.68 -3.30 0.81
N TYR A 191 13.00 -3.97 1.71
CA TYR A 191 13.58 -5.13 2.42
C TYR A 191 13.97 -6.25 1.46
N ALA A 192 13.12 -6.56 0.48
CA ALA A 192 13.44 -7.58 -0.52
C ALA A 192 14.65 -7.21 -1.40
N ARG A 193 14.87 -5.93 -1.74
CA ARG A 193 16.08 -5.48 -2.42
C ARG A 193 17.35 -5.64 -1.56
N ASN A 194 17.21 -5.61 -0.24
CA ASN A 194 18.29 -5.87 0.71
C ASN A 194 18.38 -7.35 1.13
N GLY A 195 17.82 -8.25 0.32
CA GLY A 195 17.93 -9.70 0.52
C GLY A 195 17.05 -10.28 1.63
N LYS A 196 16.13 -9.50 2.19
CA LYS A 196 15.23 -9.99 3.24
C LYS A 196 14.01 -10.67 2.63
N GLU A 197 13.64 -11.82 3.18
CA GLU A 197 12.38 -12.46 2.84
C GLU A 197 11.23 -11.77 3.57
N ILE A 198 10.25 -11.31 2.83
CA ILE A 198 9.10 -10.60 3.38
C ILE A 198 7.87 -10.79 2.47
N ARG A 199 6.69 -10.76 3.06
CA ARG A 199 5.40 -10.83 2.35
C ARG A 199 4.53 -9.62 2.67
N HIS A 200 3.54 -9.40 1.84
CA HIS A 200 2.52 -8.38 2.11
C HIS A 200 1.31 -9.03 2.78
N VAL A 201 0.86 -8.47 3.91
CA VAL A 201 -0.27 -9.00 4.67
C VAL A 201 -1.50 -9.22 3.81
N LEU A 202 -1.88 -8.24 2.96
CA LEU A 202 -3.03 -8.39 2.05
C LEU A 202 -2.89 -9.59 1.10
N SER A 203 -1.66 -9.91 0.66
CA SER A 203 -1.44 -11.10 -0.18
C SER A 203 -1.81 -12.37 0.57
N LEU A 204 -1.36 -12.50 1.81
CA LEU A 204 -1.64 -13.67 2.65
C LEU A 204 -3.12 -13.79 3.00
N LEU A 205 -3.78 -12.68 3.37
CA LEU A 205 -5.23 -12.65 3.67
C LEU A 205 -6.09 -13.07 2.46
N LEU A 206 -5.58 -12.89 1.24
CA LEU A 206 -6.21 -13.35 0.00
C LEU A 206 -5.80 -14.79 -0.38
N GLY A 207 -5.12 -15.53 0.50
CA GLY A 207 -4.64 -16.88 0.22
C GLY A 207 -3.54 -16.94 -0.86
N MET A 208 -2.76 -15.88 -0.98
CA MET A 208 -1.65 -15.78 -1.94
C MET A 208 -0.32 -15.64 -1.20
N ASP A 209 0.74 -16.26 -1.74
CA ASP A 209 2.10 -16.12 -1.22
C ASP A 209 2.99 -15.39 -2.25
N GLU A 210 2.59 -14.18 -2.61
CA GLU A 210 3.32 -13.38 -3.59
C GLU A 210 4.52 -12.68 -2.96
N ALA A 211 5.71 -12.96 -3.47
CA ALA A 211 6.92 -12.22 -3.12
C ALA A 211 6.99 -10.88 -3.88
N PRO A 212 7.63 -9.84 -3.30
CA PRO A 212 7.77 -8.56 -3.97
C PRO A 212 8.50 -8.67 -5.33
N ALA A 213 7.86 -8.19 -6.40
CA ALA A 213 8.37 -8.23 -7.77
C ALA A 213 9.43 -7.14 -8.03
N THR A 214 10.54 -7.15 -7.28
CA THR A 214 11.56 -6.08 -7.31
C THR A 214 12.18 -5.87 -8.69
N LYS A 215 12.46 -6.95 -9.44
CA LYS A 215 13.09 -6.92 -10.77
C LYS A 215 12.18 -6.33 -11.86
N THR A 216 10.87 -6.55 -11.76
CA THR A 216 9.88 -6.14 -12.77
C THR A 216 9.01 -4.97 -12.32
N SER A 217 9.29 -4.38 -11.17
CA SER A 217 8.44 -3.36 -10.53
C SER A 217 8.15 -2.16 -11.44
N TYR A 218 9.13 -1.70 -12.19
CA TYR A 218 8.96 -0.61 -13.15
C TYR A 218 7.97 -1.00 -14.28
N LEU A 219 8.18 -2.16 -14.91
CA LEU A 219 7.31 -2.67 -15.97
C LEU A 219 5.87 -2.89 -15.48
N ASN A 220 5.72 -3.42 -14.27
CA ASN A 220 4.40 -3.62 -13.66
C ASN A 220 3.67 -2.28 -13.47
N ARG A 221 4.38 -1.23 -13.06
CA ARG A 221 3.84 0.13 -12.93
C ARG A 221 3.40 0.70 -14.27
N VAL A 222 4.22 0.56 -15.31
CA VAL A 222 3.89 1.05 -16.66
C VAL A 222 2.63 0.35 -17.18
N LYS A 223 2.49 -0.96 -16.96
CA LYS A 223 1.31 -1.73 -17.38
C LYS A 223 -0.02 -1.21 -16.79
N THR A 224 0.00 -0.55 -15.61
CA THR A 224 -1.25 0.01 -15.03
C THR A 224 -1.86 1.13 -15.88
N LYS A 225 -1.08 1.79 -16.72
CA LYS A 225 -1.58 2.81 -17.66
C LYS A 225 -2.55 2.24 -18.69
N TYR A 226 -2.44 0.95 -18.98
CA TYR A 226 -3.19 0.27 -20.06
C TYR A 226 -4.25 -0.72 -19.56
N LYS A 227 -4.45 -0.79 -18.25
CA LYS A 227 -5.47 -1.63 -17.62
C LYS A 227 -6.85 -0.98 -17.61
#